data_647f8410f0b5115af93615b45d732688
#
_entry.id   647f8410f0b5115af93615b45d732688
#
_cell.length_a   1.000
_cell.length_b   1.000
_cell.length_c   1.000
_cell.angle_alpha   90.00
_cell.angle_beta   90.00
_cell.angle_gamma   90.00
#
_symmetry.space_group_name_H-M   'P 1'
#
loop_
_entity.id
_entity.type
_entity.pdbx_description
1 polymer ?
#
loop_
_entity_poly.entity_id
_entity_poly.type
_entity_poly.pdbx_seq_one_letter_code
_entity_poly.pdbx_strand_id
1 'polypeptide(L)'
;MTQAPLEEVVPAEVFKAEVRSWARRIGVEPEEVHLRPMKRKWASCSSNGRLTFNTELLREPAAFRAEVIVHELLHLKVPNHRKPFRALLRACLAQET
;
A
#
# COMPACT_ATOMS: atom_id res chain seq x y z
N MET A 1 9.74 8.32 25.94
CA MET A 1 9.37 8.20 25.40
C MET A 1 8.51 8.25 25.01
N THR A 2 8.58 8.24 24.66
CA THR A 2 7.56 8.48 24.23
C THR A 2 6.93 7.55 23.42
N GLN A 3 5.85 7.13 23.61
CA GLN A 3 5.14 6.37 22.71
C GLN A 3 4.76 7.23 21.51
N ALA A 4 4.36 6.57 20.43
CA ALA A 4 3.95 7.31 19.26
C ALA A 4 2.76 8.18 19.59
N PRO A 5 2.79 9.43 19.19
CA PRO A 5 1.61 10.27 19.35
C PRO A 5 0.45 9.73 18.54
N LEU A 6 -0.75 10.08 18.95
CA LEU A 6 -1.94 9.63 18.25
C LEU A 6 -1.94 10.05 16.79
N GLU A 7 -1.39 11.23 16.52
CA GLU A 7 -1.40 11.70 15.13
C GLU A 7 -0.50 10.87 14.23
N GLU A 8 0.34 10.00 14.82
CA GLU A 8 1.15 9.10 14.00
C GLU A 8 0.42 7.84 13.61
N VAL A 9 -0.77 7.65 14.18
CA VAL A 9 -1.59 6.50 13.82
C VAL A 9 -2.63 6.99 12.83
N VAL A 10 -2.53 6.50 11.61
CA VAL A 10 -3.40 6.95 10.53
C VAL A 10 -4.76 6.29 10.66
N PRO A 11 -5.85 7.05 10.61
CA PRO A 11 -7.18 6.42 10.60
C PRO A 11 -7.36 5.54 9.36
N ALA A 12 -8.17 4.49 9.53
CA ALA A 12 -8.40 3.54 8.44
C ALA A 12 -8.89 4.22 7.18
N GLU A 13 -9.77 5.20 7.32
CA GLU A 13 -10.32 5.88 6.16
C GLU A 13 -9.27 6.69 5.42
N VAL A 14 -8.35 7.28 6.17
CA VAL A 14 -7.25 8.02 5.56
C VAL A 14 -6.33 7.08 4.81
N PHE A 15 -6.05 5.92 5.41
CA PHE A 15 -5.23 4.93 4.73
C PHE A 15 -5.86 4.47 3.42
N LYS A 16 -7.16 4.19 3.45
CA LYS A 16 -7.85 3.77 2.24
C LYS A 16 -7.84 4.85 1.17
N ALA A 17 -7.92 6.11 1.60
CA ALA A 17 -7.81 7.22 0.66
C ALA A 17 -6.42 7.28 0.05
N GLU A 18 -5.38 6.97 0.83
CA GLU A 18 -4.02 6.89 0.29
C GLU A 18 -3.93 5.81 -0.78
N VAL A 19 -4.53 4.66 -0.51
CA VAL A 19 -4.53 3.57 -1.49
C VAL A 19 -5.19 4.00 -2.78
N ARG A 20 -6.34 4.65 -2.69
CA ARG A 20 -7.05 5.10 -3.89
C ARG A 20 -6.29 6.17 -4.65
N SER A 21 -5.62 7.05 -3.93
CA SER A 21 -4.81 8.08 -4.55
C SER A 21 -3.67 7.46 -5.37
N TRP A 22 -2.97 6.50 -4.77
CA TRP A 22 -1.92 5.80 -5.47
C TRP A 22 -2.46 5.01 -6.66
N ALA A 23 -3.62 4.38 -6.48
CA ALA A 23 -4.23 3.61 -7.56
C ALA A 23 -4.51 4.49 -8.77
N ARG A 24 -5.01 5.69 -8.54
CA ARG A 24 -5.26 6.63 -9.64
C ARG A 24 -3.98 7.02 -10.35
N ARG A 25 -2.91 7.23 -9.60
CA ARG A 25 -1.62 7.59 -10.21
C ARG A 25 -1.04 6.47 -11.05
N ILE A 26 -1.19 5.24 -10.55
CA ILE A 26 -0.65 4.08 -11.24
C ILE A 26 -1.54 3.65 -12.39
N GLY A 27 -2.82 3.97 -12.32
CA GLY A 27 -3.77 3.59 -13.36
C GLY A 27 -4.37 2.22 -13.16
N VAL A 28 -4.64 1.86 -11.90
CA VAL A 28 -5.30 0.59 -11.60
C VAL A 28 -6.51 0.85 -10.72
N GLU A 29 -7.42 -0.11 -10.71
CA GLU A 29 -8.64 -0.02 -9.91
C GLU A 29 -8.81 -1.29 -9.10
N PRO A 30 -8.39 -1.29 -7.84
CA PRO A 30 -8.65 -2.46 -7.00
C PRO A 30 -10.15 -2.63 -6.77
N GLU A 31 -10.59 -3.88 -6.77
CA GLU A 31 -12.01 -4.16 -6.53
C GLU A 31 -12.39 -3.82 -5.09
N GLU A 32 -11.54 -4.21 -4.16
CA GLU A 32 -11.81 -3.97 -2.75
C GLU A 32 -10.52 -3.69 -2.02
N VAL A 33 -10.62 -2.90 -0.98
CA VAL A 33 -9.48 -2.60 -0.11
C VAL A 33 -9.91 -2.90 1.32
N HIS A 34 -9.21 -3.82 1.96
CA HIS A 34 -9.51 -4.26 3.32
C HIS A 34 -8.34 -4.05 4.25
N LEU A 35 -8.64 -3.88 5.52
CA LEU A 35 -7.63 -3.84 6.59
C LEU A 35 -7.94 -4.97 7.55
N ARG A 36 -6.93 -5.77 7.88
CA ARG A 36 -7.08 -6.88 8.81
C ARG A 36 -5.77 -7.08 9.55
N PRO A 37 -5.81 -7.59 10.79
CA PRO A 37 -4.57 -8.00 11.43
C PRO A 37 -3.95 -9.16 10.66
N MET A 38 -2.66 -9.07 10.41
CA MET A 38 -1.94 -10.13 9.72
C MET A 38 -0.68 -10.45 10.50
N LYS A 39 -0.29 -11.71 10.51
CA LYS A 39 0.84 -12.12 11.36
C LYS A 39 2.16 -12.08 10.65
N ARG A 40 2.19 -12.38 9.37
CA ARG A 40 3.45 -12.57 8.65
C ARG A 40 3.64 -11.71 7.43
N LYS A 41 2.66 -10.91 7.09
CA LYS A 41 2.80 -10.05 5.93
C LYS A 41 2.23 -8.69 6.20
N TRP A 42 2.64 -7.77 5.35
CA TRP A 42 2.09 -6.43 5.41
C TRP A 42 0.87 -6.28 4.54
N ALA A 43 0.74 -7.12 3.51
CA ALA A 43 -0.38 -7.02 2.58
C ALA A 43 -0.50 -8.26 1.73
N SER A 44 -1.63 -8.41 1.07
CA SER A 44 -1.82 -9.45 0.08
C SER A 44 -2.76 -8.95 -0.99
N CYS A 45 -2.66 -9.57 -2.18
CA CYS A 45 -3.47 -9.19 -3.32
C CYS A 45 -4.05 -10.46 -3.91
N SER A 46 -5.38 -10.54 -4.02
CA SER A 46 -6.01 -11.69 -4.64
C SER A 46 -6.07 -11.49 -6.15
N SER A 47 -6.27 -12.60 -6.87
CA SER A 47 -6.29 -12.54 -8.31
C SER A 47 -7.45 -11.73 -8.86
N ASN A 48 -8.51 -11.54 -8.08
CA ASN A 48 -9.65 -10.76 -8.55
C ASN A 48 -9.60 -9.30 -8.09
N GLY A 49 -8.44 -8.84 -7.63
CA GLY A 49 -8.28 -7.42 -7.35
C GLY A 49 -8.60 -6.98 -5.94
N ARG A 50 -8.78 -7.92 -5.02
CA ARG A 50 -9.00 -7.57 -3.62
C ARG A 50 -7.66 -7.38 -2.92
N LEU A 51 -7.47 -6.21 -2.33
CA LEU A 51 -6.26 -5.91 -1.57
C LEU A 51 -6.56 -5.98 -0.08
N THR A 52 -5.69 -6.63 0.66
CA THR A 52 -5.81 -6.68 2.12
C THR A 52 -4.50 -6.18 2.71
N PHE A 53 -4.60 -5.22 3.61
CA PHE A 53 -3.44 -4.61 4.25
C PHE A 53 -3.48 -4.89 5.74
N ASN A 54 -2.30 -5.03 6.32
CA ASN A 54 -2.16 -5.25 7.75
C ASN A 54 -2.50 -3.98 8.51
N THR A 55 -3.35 -4.10 9.55
CA THR A 55 -3.70 -2.94 10.34
C THR A 55 -2.51 -2.28 11.01
N GLU A 56 -1.40 -3.03 11.19
CA GLU A 56 -0.20 -2.44 11.74
C GLU A 56 0.41 -1.37 10.83
N LEU A 57 0.06 -1.37 9.55
CA LEU A 57 0.53 -0.32 8.66
C LEU A 57 0.06 1.05 9.10
N LEU A 58 -1.05 1.12 9.82
CA LEU A 58 -1.57 2.40 10.28
C LEU A 58 -0.61 3.08 11.25
N ARG A 59 0.32 2.33 11.79
CA ARG A 59 1.31 2.87 12.74
C ARG A 59 2.66 3.12 12.09
N GLU A 60 2.82 2.79 10.82
CA GLU A 60 4.09 2.93 10.13
C GLU A 60 4.22 4.30 9.48
N PRO A 61 5.45 4.76 9.25
CA PRO A 61 5.64 6.05 8.58
C PRO A 61 5.05 6.08 7.19
N ALA A 62 4.74 7.28 6.73
CA ALA A 62 4.12 7.46 5.42
C ALA A 62 4.94 6.84 4.29
N ALA A 63 6.27 6.95 4.38
CA ALA A 63 7.13 6.38 3.33
C ALA A 63 6.98 4.87 3.25
N PHE A 64 6.91 4.21 4.39
CA PHE A 64 6.75 2.76 4.39
C PHE A 64 5.35 2.36 3.93
N ARG A 65 4.33 3.11 4.36
CA ARG A 65 2.97 2.84 3.89
C ARG A 65 2.91 2.93 2.38
N ALA A 66 3.51 3.99 1.83
CA ALA A 66 3.50 4.17 0.37
C ALA A 66 4.18 3.02 -0.34
N GLU A 67 5.30 2.56 0.21
CA GLU A 67 6.02 1.45 -0.41
C GLU A 67 5.17 0.19 -0.47
N VAL A 68 4.51 -0.14 0.63
CA VAL A 68 3.66 -1.34 0.67
C VAL A 68 2.46 -1.18 -0.25
N ILE A 69 1.83 0.00 -0.23
CA ILE A 69 0.67 0.25 -1.07
C ILE A 69 1.02 0.11 -2.55
N VAL A 70 2.08 0.78 -2.97
CA VAL A 70 2.47 0.75 -4.38
C VAL A 70 2.86 -0.65 -4.80
N HIS A 71 3.57 -1.36 -3.92
CA HIS A 71 3.95 -2.74 -4.19
C HIS A 71 2.72 -3.60 -4.53
N GLU A 72 1.68 -3.50 -3.70
CA GLU A 72 0.49 -4.32 -3.93
C GLU A 72 -0.31 -3.86 -5.13
N LEU A 73 -0.40 -2.56 -5.34
CA LEU A 73 -1.12 -2.06 -6.51
C LEU A 73 -0.45 -2.47 -7.80
N LEU A 74 0.87 -2.51 -7.81
CA LEU A 74 1.59 -2.93 -9.02
C LEU A 74 1.34 -4.39 -9.36
N HIS A 75 0.97 -5.21 -8.37
CA HIS A 75 0.58 -6.59 -8.66
C HIS A 75 -0.65 -6.67 -9.57
N LEU A 76 -1.49 -5.65 -9.55
CA LEU A 76 -2.65 -5.62 -10.44
C LEU A 76 -2.25 -5.29 -11.87
N LYS A 77 -1.09 -4.66 -12.05
CA LYS A 77 -0.63 -4.25 -13.36
C LYS A 77 0.47 -5.16 -13.88
N VAL A 78 1.37 -5.61 -13.00
CA VAL A 78 2.48 -6.47 -13.34
C VAL A 78 2.50 -7.60 -12.31
N PRO A 79 1.96 -8.77 -12.65
CA PRO A 79 1.72 -9.80 -11.62
C PRO A 79 2.95 -10.44 -11.00
N ASN A 80 4.13 -10.28 -11.58
CA ASN A 80 5.32 -10.90 -10.99
C ASN A 80 6.40 -9.86 -10.75
N HIS A 81 7.38 -10.25 -9.91
CA HIS A 81 8.43 -9.33 -9.45
C HIS A 81 9.65 -9.36 -10.35
N ARG A 82 9.46 -9.23 -11.64
CA ARG A 82 10.57 -9.15 -12.57
C ARG A 82 11.14 -7.73 -12.56
N LYS A 83 12.23 -7.55 -13.30
CA LYS A 83 12.86 -6.23 -13.36
C LYS A 83 11.90 -5.10 -13.70
N PRO A 84 10.97 -5.26 -14.65
CA PRO A 84 10.03 -4.17 -14.91
C PRO A 84 9.20 -3.80 -13.69
N PHE A 85 8.82 -4.79 -12.87
CA PHE A 85 8.07 -4.50 -11.66
C PHE A 85 8.87 -3.60 -10.72
N ARG A 86 10.14 -3.96 -10.50
CA ARG A 86 10.99 -3.17 -9.59
C ARG A 86 11.24 -1.78 -10.11
N ALA A 87 11.42 -1.65 -11.42
CA ALA A 87 11.63 -0.34 -12.01
C ALA A 87 10.41 0.53 -11.85
N LEU A 88 9.22 -0.05 -12.06
CA LEU A 88 7.97 0.67 -11.89
C LEU A 88 7.77 1.10 -10.44
N LEU A 89 8.08 0.20 -9.52
CA LEU A 89 7.95 0.52 -8.10
C LEU A 89 8.81 1.71 -7.74
N ARG A 90 10.06 1.69 -8.16
CA ARG A 90 10.97 2.80 -7.89
C ARG A 90 10.50 4.09 -8.52
N ALA A 91 10.05 4.01 -9.77
CA ALA A 91 9.60 5.20 -10.48
C ALA A 91 8.38 5.82 -9.81
N CYS A 92 7.43 4.98 -9.39
CA CYS A 92 6.23 5.47 -8.72
C CYS A 92 6.57 6.14 -7.41
N LEU A 93 7.46 5.55 -6.63
CA LEU A 93 7.83 6.12 -5.34
C LEU A 93 8.64 7.39 -5.51
N ALA A 94 9.48 7.46 -6.54
CA ALA A 94 10.28 8.65 -6.80
C ALA A 94 9.42 9.86 -7.14
N GLN A 95 8.27 9.64 -7.76
CA GLN A 95 7.37 10.73 -8.11
C GLN A 95 6.75 11.39 -6.90
N GLU A 96 6.81 10.74 -5.74
CA GLU A 96 6.28 11.30 -4.51
C GLU A 96 7.10 12.49 -4.04
N THR A 97 8.38 12.51 -4.34
CA THR A 97 9.23 13.63 -3.92
C THR A 97 9.32 14.75 -5.00
#